data_dab3308da80538c4b83d3125d185091e
#
_entry.id   dab3308da80538c4b83d3125d185091e
#
_cell.length_a   1.000
_cell.length_b   1.000
_cell.length_c   1.000
_cell.angle_alpha   90.00
_cell.angle_beta   90.00
_cell.angle_gamma   90.00
#
_symmetry.space_group_name_H-M   'P 1'
#
loop_
_entity.id
_entity.type
_entity.pdbx_description
1 polymer ?
#
loop_
_entity_poly.entity_id
_entity_poly.type
_entity_poly.pdbx_seq_one_letter_code
_entity_poly.pdbx_strand_id
1 'polypeptide(L)'
;MYVFFNPNPRGALVGDCVIRAISKLTGRGWEETYLDVAIQGFMMKDMPTSNNVWGAFLRSKGYSQHVLPNTCPDCYTVKDFCNDFPNGKFMLATGSHVIAVEDGNYYDSWDSGSETPIYFWRKGE
;
A
#
# COMPACT_ATOMS: atom_id res chain seq x y z
N MET A 1 -7.13 9.27 -9.49
CA MET A 1 -6.41 9.25 -10.78
C MET A 1 -5.17 8.38 -10.68
N TYR A 2 -4.91 7.57 -11.67
CA TYR A 2 -3.71 6.74 -11.71
C TYR A 2 -2.45 7.59 -11.90
N VAL A 3 -1.43 7.33 -11.09
CA VAL A 3 -0.10 7.93 -11.24
C VAL A 3 0.93 6.80 -11.29
N PHE A 4 1.68 6.72 -12.38
CA PHE A 4 2.77 5.76 -12.47
C PHE A 4 3.82 6.06 -11.39
N PHE A 5 4.20 5.03 -10.63
CA PHE A 5 5.19 5.18 -9.59
C PHE A 5 6.00 3.89 -9.46
N ASN A 6 7.28 3.97 -9.74
CA ASN A 6 8.22 2.87 -9.57
C ASN A 6 9.51 3.42 -8.96
N PRO A 7 9.65 3.37 -7.62
CA PRO A 7 10.82 3.93 -6.94
C PRO A 7 12.07 3.05 -7.00
N ASN A 8 11.99 1.88 -7.65
CA ASN A 8 13.15 0.98 -7.77
C ASN A 8 14.31 1.73 -8.42
N PRO A 9 15.50 1.78 -7.79
CA PRO A 9 16.64 2.57 -8.29
C PRO A 9 17.11 2.18 -9.69
N ARG A 10 16.82 0.95 -10.11
CA ARG A 10 17.17 0.45 -11.44
C ARG A 10 16.00 0.49 -12.42
N GLY A 11 14.85 1.00 -12.00
CA GLY A 11 13.64 0.97 -12.80
C GLY A 11 13.09 -0.42 -13.04
N ALA A 12 13.57 -1.43 -12.30
CA ALA A 12 13.14 -2.81 -12.48
C ALA A 12 11.70 -3.01 -12.03
N LEU A 13 10.96 -3.88 -12.72
CA LEU A 13 9.63 -4.30 -12.34
C LEU A 13 9.76 -5.63 -11.60
N VAL A 14 9.75 -5.56 -10.27
CA VAL A 14 9.87 -6.73 -9.39
C VAL A 14 8.65 -6.80 -8.48
N GLY A 15 8.49 -7.91 -7.77
CA GLY A 15 7.36 -8.10 -6.86
C GLY A 15 7.49 -7.30 -5.57
N ASP A 16 7.59 -5.99 -5.68
CA ASP A 16 7.90 -5.05 -4.60
C ASP A 16 6.73 -4.16 -4.19
N CYS A 17 5.49 -4.61 -4.39
CA CYS A 17 4.32 -3.76 -4.14
C CYS A 17 4.30 -3.19 -2.71
N VAL A 18 4.71 -3.95 -1.70
CA VAL A 18 4.78 -3.48 -0.31
C VAL A 18 5.81 -2.35 -0.19
N ILE A 19 7.02 -2.58 -0.70
CA ILE A 19 8.09 -1.58 -0.64
C ILE A 19 7.69 -0.33 -1.42
N ARG A 20 7.14 -0.51 -2.61
CA ARG A 20 6.69 0.59 -3.46
C ARG A 20 5.62 1.44 -2.76
N ALA A 21 4.59 0.79 -2.21
CA ALA A 21 3.50 1.50 -1.54
C ALA A 21 3.99 2.25 -0.30
N ILE A 22 4.78 1.60 0.55
CA ILE A 22 5.31 2.24 1.77
C ILE A 22 6.29 3.36 1.41
N SER A 23 7.11 3.18 0.39
CA SER A 23 8.00 4.24 -0.10
C SER A 23 7.20 5.49 -0.45
N LYS A 24 6.09 5.33 -1.18
CA LYS A 24 5.22 6.47 -1.53
C LYS A 24 4.64 7.13 -0.29
N LEU A 25 4.11 6.34 0.62
CA LEU A 25 3.38 6.87 1.78
C LEU A 25 4.30 7.55 2.80
N THR A 26 5.54 7.08 2.94
CA THR A 26 6.50 7.64 3.90
C THR A 26 7.40 8.73 3.29
N GLY A 27 7.47 8.80 1.98
CA GLY A 27 8.42 9.69 1.29
C GLY A 27 9.86 9.22 1.36
N ARG A 28 10.12 7.99 1.83
CA ARG A 28 11.46 7.42 1.90
C ARG A 28 11.76 6.70 0.60
N GLY A 29 13.06 6.60 0.24
CA GLY A 29 13.48 5.90 -0.96
C GLY A 29 13.23 4.40 -0.89
N TRP A 30 13.33 3.73 -2.03
CA TRP A 30 13.10 2.30 -2.16
C TRP A 30 14.04 1.49 -1.26
N GLU A 31 15.34 1.82 -1.30
CA GLU A 31 16.36 1.10 -0.51
C GLU A 31 16.13 1.28 0.98
N GLU A 32 15.86 2.51 1.42
CA GLU A 32 15.59 2.81 2.82
C GLU A 32 14.33 2.09 3.30
N THR A 33 13.28 2.08 2.49
CA THR A 33 12.03 1.39 2.80
C THR A 33 12.24 -0.12 2.88
N TYR A 34 13.03 -0.67 1.94
CA TYR A 34 13.38 -2.09 1.97
C TYR A 34 14.05 -2.46 3.30
N LEU A 35 15.02 -1.66 3.73
CA LEU A 35 15.70 -1.91 5.00
C LEU A 35 14.77 -1.73 6.20
N ASP A 36 13.90 -0.72 6.19
CA ASP A 36 12.94 -0.50 7.26
C ASP A 36 12.03 -1.72 7.46
N VAL A 37 11.47 -2.25 6.38
CA VAL A 37 10.59 -3.41 6.45
C VAL A 37 11.36 -4.68 6.75
N ALA A 38 12.57 -4.83 6.23
CA ALA A 38 13.44 -5.96 6.53
C ALA A 38 13.82 -6.00 8.01
N ILE A 39 14.13 -4.85 8.60
CA ILE A 39 14.42 -4.74 10.04
C ILE A 39 13.19 -5.13 10.85
N GLN A 40 12.01 -4.67 10.46
CA GLN A 40 10.76 -5.04 11.13
C GLN A 40 10.57 -6.56 11.12
N GLY A 41 10.79 -7.20 9.97
CA GLY A 41 10.70 -8.65 9.84
C GLY A 41 11.74 -9.36 10.68
N PHE A 42 12.98 -8.86 10.67
CA PHE A 42 14.07 -9.40 11.48
C PHE A 42 13.71 -9.37 12.98
N MET A 43 13.17 -8.26 13.46
CA MET A 43 12.79 -8.10 14.87
C MET A 43 11.64 -9.03 15.24
N MET A 44 10.69 -9.26 14.34
CA MET A 44 9.54 -10.13 14.56
C MET A 44 9.83 -11.60 14.25
N LYS A 45 11.03 -11.90 13.73
CA LYS A 45 11.41 -13.26 13.29
C LYS A 45 10.46 -13.80 12.22
N ASP A 46 10.06 -12.94 11.29
CA ASP A 46 9.15 -13.23 10.20
C ASP A 46 9.64 -12.56 8.91
N MET A 47 9.04 -12.92 7.80
CA MET A 47 9.47 -12.42 6.49
C MET A 47 8.94 -11.01 6.23
N PRO A 48 9.75 -10.14 5.58
CA PRO A 48 9.32 -8.77 5.29
C PRO A 48 8.03 -8.68 4.47
N THR A 49 7.77 -9.67 3.62
CA THR A 49 6.57 -9.72 2.78
C THR A 49 5.32 -10.21 3.51
N SER A 50 5.47 -10.68 4.76
CA SER A 50 4.34 -11.10 5.57
C SER A 50 3.45 -9.89 5.91
N ASN A 51 2.13 -10.06 5.80
CA ASN A 51 1.17 -9.02 6.15
C ASN A 51 1.32 -8.58 7.62
N ASN A 52 1.70 -9.49 8.49
CA ASN A 52 1.94 -9.17 9.91
C ASN A 52 3.11 -8.21 10.07
N VAL A 53 4.15 -8.37 9.26
CA VAL A 53 5.37 -7.55 9.34
C VAL A 53 5.13 -6.14 8.83
N TRP A 54 4.70 -6.01 7.58
CA TRP A 54 4.51 -4.67 7.03
C TRP A 54 3.30 -3.97 7.68
N GLY A 55 2.31 -4.73 8.16
CA GLY A 55 1.21 -4.17 8.94
C GLY A 55 1.68 -3.59 10.27
N ALA A 56 2.56 -4.30 10.99
CA ALA A 56 3.16 -3.79 12.21
C ALA A 56 3.98 -2.52 11.95
N PHE A 57 4.70 -2.49 10.83
CA PHE A 57 5.43 -1.30 10.43
C PHE A 57 4.49 -0.11 10.21
N LEU A 58 3.38 -0.31 9.50
CA LEU A 58 2.38 0.74 9.28
C LEU A 58 1.78 1.22 10.60
N ARG A 59 1.45 0.32 11.52
CA ARG A 59 0.95 0.72 12.84
C ARG A 59 1.94 1.61 13.56
N SER A 60 3.22 1.30 13.48
CA SER A 60 4.27 2.11 14.11
C SER A 60 4.35 3.52 13.52
N LYS A 61 3.84 3.70 12.30
CA LYS A 61 3.82 5.00 11.60
C LYS A 61 2.46 5.70 11.73
N GLY A 62 1.57 5.20 12.57
CA GLY A 62 0.30 5.86 12.84
C GLY A 62 -0.85 5.46 11.92
N TYR A 63 -0.72 4.31 11.24
CA TYR A 63 -1.80 3.79 10.40
C TYR A 63 -2.67 2.83 11.20
N SER A 64 -3.96 2.80 10.88
CA SER A 64 -4.93 1.84 11.42
C SER A 64 -5.59 1.05 10.30
N GLN A 65 -5.95 -0.20 10.58
CA GLN A 65 -6.53 -1.11 9.60
C GLN A 65 -8.05 -1.08 9.64
N HIS A 66 -8.68 -1.11 8.47
CA HIS A 66 -10.13 -1.10 8.30
C HIS A 66 -10.54 -2.08 7.22
N VAL A 67 -11.61 -2.84 7.47
CA VAL A 67 -12.14 -3.81 6.51
C VAL A 67 -13.11 -3.11 5.55
N LEU A 68 -13.08 -3.53 4.28
CA LEU A 68 -14.04 -3.09 3.28
C LEU A 68 -15.09 -4.18 3.08
N PRO A 69 -16.38 -3.83 3.01
CA PRO A 69 -17.43 -4.83 2.78
C PRO A 69 -17.34 -5.37 1.34
N ASN A 70 -17.69 -6.65 1.18
CA ASN A 70 -17.78 -7.27 -0.14
C ASN A 70 -19.09 -6.86 -0.80
N THR A 71 -19.02 -6.12 -1.91
CA THR A 71 -20.19 -5.65 -2.66
C THR A 71 -20.34 -6.33 -4.01
N CYS A 72 -19.52 -7.33 -4.33
CA CYS A 72 -19.61 -8.04 -5.59
C CYS A 72 -20.99 -8.70 -5.76
N PRO A 73 -21.57 -8.73 -7.00
CA PRO A 73 -20.92 -8.45 -8.29
C PRO A 73 -20.67 -6.97 -8.61
N ASP A 74 -21.22 -6.03 -7.86
CA ASP A 74 -20.91 -4.61 -8.01
C ASP A 74 -19.69 -4.29 -7.18
N CYS A 75 -18.54 -4.85 -7.59
CA CYS A 75 -17.33 -4.79 -6.79
C CYS A 75 -16.82 -3.36 -6.62
N TYR A 76 -16.51 -3.02 -5.38
CA TYR A 76 -15.90 -1.74 -5.02
C TYR A 76 -14.44 -1.74 -5.46
N THR A 77 -14.06 -0.79 -6.29
CA THR A 77 -12.73 -0.76 -6.91
C THR A 77 -11.80 0.27 -6.24
N VAL A 78 -10.52 0.20 -6.58
CA VAL A 78 -9.53 1.21 -6.17
C VAL A 78 -9.97 2.61 -6.61
N LYS A 79 -10.49 2.74 -7.84
CA LYS A 79 -11.00 4.03 -8.33
C LYS A 79 -12.16 4.53 -7.49
N ASP A 80 -13.06 3.64 -7.09
CA ASP A 80 -14.19 4.01 -6.21
C ASP A 80 -13.67 4.52 -4.87
N PHE A 81 -12.67 3.85 -4.31
CA PHE A 81 -12.05 4.27 -3.05
C PHE A 81 -11.47 5.69 -3.17
N CYS A 82 -10.76 5.96 -4.25
CA CYS A 82 -10.15 7.28 -4.48
C CYS A 82 -11.20 8.37 -4.57
N ASN A 83 -12.37 8.09 -5.15
CA ASN A 83 -13.48 9.03 -5.22
C ASN A 83 -14.10 9.29 -3.84
N ASP A 84 -14.22 8.24 -3.03
CA ASP A 84 -14.83 8.35 -1.71
C ASP A 84 -13.90 8.95 -0.66
N PHE A 85 -12.57 8.80 -0.85
CA PHE A 85 -11.56 9.29 0.07
C PHE A 85 -10.59 10.24 -0.66
N PRO A 86 -11.05 11.46 -0.99
CA PRO A 86 -10.24 12.38 -1.81
C PRO A 86 -9.08 13.03 -1.06
N ASN A 87 -8.97 12.83 0.26
CA ASN A 87 -7.91 13.44 1.07
C ASN A 87 -7.30 12.40 2.00
N GLY A 88 -5.99 12.48 2.19
CA GLY A 88 -5.28 11.65 3.15
C GLY A 88 -4.42 10.57 2.50
N LYS A 89 -3.80 9.77 3.35
CA LYS A 89 -2.87 8.70 2.96
C LYS A 89 -3.44 7.35 3.35
N PHE A 90 -3.45 6.43 2.41
CA PHE A 90 -4.01 5.09 2.60
C PHE A 90 -3.15 4.05 1.89
N MET A 91 -3.15 2.84 2.43
CA MET A 91 -2.67 1.67 1.69
C MET A 91 -3.84 0.72 1.50
N LEU A 92 -4.18 0.43 0.25
CA LEU A 92 -5.23 -0.53 -0.08
C LEU A 92 -4.61 -1.91 -0.26
N ALA A 93 -5.32 -2.94 0.19
CA ALA A 93 -4.88 -4.32 0.02
C ALA A 93 -5.96 -5.14 -0.66
N THR A 94 -5.56 -5.83 -1.72
CA THR A 94 -6.36 -6.89 -2.34
C THR A 94 -5.92 -8.23 -1.75
N GLY A 95 -6.33 -9.34 -2.32
CA GLY A 95 -5.85 -10.66 -1.89
C GLY A 95 -4.36 -10.89 -2.13
N SER A 96 -3.75 -10.20 -3.11
CA SER A 96 -2.38 -10.47 -3.55
C SER A 96 -1.58 -9.21 -3.89
N HIS A 97 -2.12 -8.01 -3.66
CA HIS A 97 -1.50 -6.77 -4.09
C HIS A 97 -1.81 -5.64 -3.10
N VAL A 98 -0.89 -4.70 -2.95
CA VAL A 98 -1.11 -3.48 -2.15
C VAL A 98 -0.80 -2.26 -2.99
N ILE A 99 -1.53 -1.16 -2.72
CA ILE A 99 -1.51 0.04 -3.54
C ILE A 99 -1.53 1.27 -2.61
N ALA A 100 -0.62 2.22 -2.84
CA ALA A 100 -0.64 3.48 -2.12
C ALA A 100 -1.67 4.43 -2.73
N VAL A 101 -2.46 5.07 -1.87
CA VAL A 101 -3.40 6.12 -2.26
C VAL A 101 -3.09 7.37 -1.45
N GLU A 102 -2.94 8.49 -2.12
CA GLU A 102 -2.69 9.77 -1.48
C GLU A 102 -3.50 10.85 -2.20
N ASP A 103 -4.36 11.52 -1.44
CA ASP A 103 -5.18 12.63 -1.94
C ASP A 103 -5.97 12.29 -3.21
N GLY A 104 -6.61 11.13 -3.21
CA GLY A 104 -7.47 10.68 -4.29
C GLY A 104 -6.74 10.12 -5.52
N ASN A 105 -5.42 9.97 -5.45
CA ASN A 105 -4.62 9.37 -6.51
C ASN A 105 -4.08 8.03 -6.04
N TYR A 106 -4.03 7.03 -6.95
CA TYR A 106 -3.40 5.75 -6.63
C TYR A 106 -2.11 5.59 -7.43
N TYR A 107 -1.08 5.13 -6.74
CA TYR A 107 0.30 5.09 -7.22
C TYR A 107 0.75 3.65 -7.38
N ASP A 108 1.12 3.27 -8.58
CA ASP A 108 1.51 1.89 -8.86
C ASP A 108 2.40 1.84 -10.11
N SER A 109 3.04 0.70 -10.34
CA SER A 109 3.82 0.46 -11.55
C SER A 109 2.94 0.02 -12.74
N TRP A 110 1.65 -0.20 -12.50
CA TRP A 110 0.64 -0.50 -13.52
C TRP A 110 -0.71 0.02 -13.03
N ASP A 111 -1.66 0.20 -13.94
CA ASP A 111 -2.97 0.75 -13.58
C ASP A 111 -3.83 -0.30 -12.87
N SER A 112 -3.79 -0.28 -11.56
CA SER A 112 -4.53 -1.18 -10.67
C SER A 112 -5.90 -0.64 -10.25
N GLY A 113 -6.40 0.38 -10.93
CA GLY A 113 -7.64 1.06 -10.55
C GLY A 113 -8.90 0.20 -10.59
N SER A 114 -8.91 -0.90 -11.36
CA SER A 114 -10.03 -1.82 -11.43
C SER A 114 -9.94 -2.98 -10.43
N GLU A 115 -8.86 -3.05 -9.66
CA GLU A 115 -8.72 -4.06 -8.61
C GLU A 115 -9.70 -3.82 -7.47
N THR A 116 -10.08 -4.88 -6.77
CA THR A 116 -11.04 -4.83 -5.67
C THR A 116 -10.30 -4.94 -4.34
N PRO A 117 -10.14 -3.85 -3.59
CA PRO A 117 -9.52 -3.93 -2.27
C PRO A 117 -10.47 -4.59 -1.27
N ILE A 118 -9.90 -5.34 -0.32
CA ILE A 118 -10.66 -6.03 0.71
C ILE A 118 -10.46 -5.39 2.08
N TYR A 119 -9.36 -4.67 2.28
CA TYR A 119 -9.14 -3.85 3.48
C TYR A 119 -8.18 -2.71 3.14
N PHE A 120 -8.09 -1.74 4.05
CA PHE A 120 -7.16 -0.64 3.86
C PHE A 120 -6.56 -0.20 5.19
N TRP A 121 -5.41 0.46 5.08
CA TRP A 121 -4.74 1.13 6.18
C TRP A 121 -4.89 2.63 5.99
N ARG A 122 -5.23 3.33 7.05
CA ARG A 122 -5.45 4.77 7.04
C ARG A 122 -4.48 5.47 7.96
N LYS A 123 -3.78 6.49 7.45
CA LYS A 123 -2.91 7.33 8.25
C LYS A 123 -3.76 8.16 9.23
N GLY A 124 -3.45 8.07 10.51
CA GLY A 124 -4.05 8.91 11.54
C GLY A 124 -3.54 10.35 11.47
N GLU A 125 -4.24 11.21 12.13
CA GLU A 125 -3.87 12.62 12.24
C GLU A 125 -2.79 12.85 13.30
#